data_e47650ba0dc1dc89d23930822b48ed40
#
_entry.id   e47650ba0dc1dc89d23930822b48ed40
#
_cell.length_a   1.000
_cell.length_b   1.000
_cell.length_c   1.000
_cell.angle_alpha   90.00
_cell.angle_beta   90.00
_cell.angle_gamma   90.00
#
_symmetry.space_group_name_H-M   'P 1'
#
loop_
_entity.id
_entity.type
_entity.pdbx_description
1 polymer ?
#
loop_
_entity_poly.entity_id
_entity_poly.type
_entity_poly.pdbx_seq_one_letter_code
_entity_poly.pdbx_strand_id
1 'polypeptide(L)'
;FTFVCGDIADKDFVDDFFAKEKFDYVVNFAAETHVDRSITGPSIFVLTNIVGTHNLLEAARLNGVKRFHQVSTDEVYGDLGTDSTDLFREDTPIAPNCPYAASKASADLLVKSYFETYQMHVTNSRCSNNYGPYQFPEKLIPYFFRLISEGKPVPVYGDGLNVRDWLYVVDHCR
;
A
#
# COMPACT_ATOMS: atom_id res chain seq x y z
N PHE A 1 -13.18 17.16 10.20
CA PHE A 1 -12.77 15.73 10.14
C PHE A 1 -13.88 14.89 10.76
N THR A 2 -14.35 13.89 10.02
CA THR A 2 -15.31 12.88 10.48
C THR A 2 -14.64 11.51 10.37
N PHE A 3 -14.66 10.74 11.46
CA PHE A 3 -14.16 9.36 11.46
C PHE A 3 -15.32 8.38 11.29
N VAL A 4 -15.19 7.47 10.34
CA VAL A 4 -16.11 6.35 10.12
C VAL A 4 -15.31 5.06 10.11
N CYS A 5 -15.71 4.09 10.94
CA CYS A 5 -15.07 2.78 10.99
C CYS A 5 -15.81 1.83 10.04
N GLY A 6 -15.06 1.17 9.15
CA GLY A 6 -15.59 0.19 8.20
C GLY A 6 -14.48 -0.61 7.54
N ASP A 7 -14.85 -1.70 6.86
CA ASP A 7 -13.95 -2.54 6.08
C ASP A 7 -14.14 -2.26 4.59
N ILE A 8 -13.07 -1.95 3.88
CA ILE A 8 -13.14 -1.72 2.42
C ILE A 8 -13.49 -2.99 1.64
N ALA A 9 -13.27 -4.17 2.23
CA ALA A 9 -13.69 -5.45 1.64
C ALA A 9 -15.21 -5.70 1.76
N ASP A 10 -15.91 -4.98 2.66
CA ASP A 10 -17.36 -5.00 2.76
C ASP A 10 -17.97 -4.08 1.69
N LYS A 11 -18.42 -4.71 0.60
CA LYS A 11 -18.97 -3.99 -0.55
C LYS A 11 -20.19 -3.16 -0.19
N ASP A 12 -21.11 -3.71 0.61
CA ASP A 12 -22.36 -3.04 0.94
C ASP A 12 -22.09 -1.79 1.79
N PHE A 13 -21.18 -1.90 2.76
CA PHE A 13 -20.71 -0.75 3.53
C PHE A 13 -20.10 0.35 2.64
N VAL A 14 -19.23 -0.03 1.71
CA VAL A 14 -18.54 0.93 0.82
C VAL A 14 -19.55 1.62 -0.09
N ASP A 15 -20.47 0.88 -0.69
CA ASP A 15 -21.49 1.42 -1.60
C ASP A 15 -22.41 2.42 -0.88
N ASP A 16 -22.93 2.05 0.29
CA ASP A 16 -23.81 2.91 1.10
C ASP A 16 -23.07 4.17 1.56
N PHE A 17 -21.81 4.04 1.96
CA PHE A 17 -20.99 5.15 2.43
C PHE A 17 -20.71 6.17 1.32
N PHE A 18 -20.36 5.73 0.13
CA PHE A 18 -20.10 6.61 -1.00
C PHE A 18 -21.40 7.27 -1.52
N ALA A 19 -22.49 6.55 -1.55
CA ALA A 19 -23.79 7.10 -1.95
C ALA A 19 -24.26 8.21 -1.02
N LYS A 20 -23.99 8.07 0.28
CA LYS A 20 -24.39 9.03 1.31
C LYS A 20 -23.51 10.27 1.33
N GLU A 21 -22.16 10.10 1.36
CA GLU A 21 -21.22 11.20 1.65
C GLU A 21 -20.76 11.98 0.40
N LYS A 22 -20.89 11.40 -0.80
CA LYS A 22 -20.57 12.04 -2.10
C LYS A 22 -19.19 12.71 -2.15
N PHE A 23 -18.14 11.91 -2.10
CA PHE A 23 -16.76 12.37 -2.09
C PHE A 23 -16.33 13.00 -3.42
N ASP A 24 -15.58 14.10 -3.37
CA ASP A 24 -14.91 14.69 -4.53
C ASP A 24 -13.59 13.95 -4.84
N TYR A 25 -12.85 13.57 -3.82
CA TYR A 25 -11.52 12.96 -3.91
C TYR A 25 -11.43 11.75 -2.98
N VAL A 26 -10.74 10.72 -3.43
CA VAL A 26 -10.44 9.53 -2.63
C VAL A 26 -8.96 9.27 -2.62
N VAL A 27 -8.37 9.06 -1.45
CA VAL A 27 -6.99 8.59 -1.27
C VAL A 27 -7.04 7.30 -0.48
N ASN A 28 -6.67 6.19 -1.13
CA ASN A 28 -6.69 4.87 -0.51
C ASN A 28 -5.34 4.53 0.12
N PHE A 29 -5.28 4.60 1.46
CA PHE A 29 -4.18 4.07 2.27
C PHE A 29 -4.50 2.69 2.86
N ALA A 30 -5.76 2.25 2.82
CA ALA A 30 -6.18 1.01 3.46
C ALA A 30 -5.53 -0.21 2.77
N ALA A 31 -4.79 -0.98 3.54
CA ALA A 31 -4.14 -2.20 3.07
C ALA A 31 -3.68 -3.08 4.24
N GLU A 32 -3.62 -4.39 4.01
CA GLU A 32 -2.75 -5.27 4.76
C GLU A 32 -1.31 -5.10 4.27
N THR A 33 -0.34 -4.89 5.19
CA THR A 33 1.01 -4.42 4.82
C THR A 33 2.17 -5.23 5.40
N HIS A 34 1.90 -6.31 6.15
CA HIS A 34 2.95 -7.07 6.83
C HIS A 34 3.40 -8.27 5.98
N VAL A 35 4.60 -8.20 5.40
CA VAL A 35 5.12 -9.22 4.47
C VAL A 35 5.07 -10.63 5.08
N ASP A 36 5.60 -10.83 6.30
CA ASP A 36 5.63 -12.16 6.93
C ASP A 36 4.22 -12.73 7.15
N ARG A 37 3.25 -11.88 7.53
CA ARG A 37 1.85 -12.29 7.64
C ARG A 37 1.25 -12.68 6.29
N SER A 38 1.70 -12.07 5.20
CA SER A 38 1.24 -12.43 3.86
C SER A 38 1.69 -13.84 3.45
N ILE A 39 2.81 -14.32 3.99
CA ILE A 39 3.32 -15.67 3.72
C ILE A 39 2.50 -16.72 4.46
N THR A 40 2.14 -16.44 5.72
CA THR A 40 1.41 -17.40 6.57
C THR A 40 -0.11 -17.36 6.40
N GLY A 41 -0.67 -16.22 5.93
CA GLY A 41 -2.12 -16.02 5.77
C GLY A 41 -2.44 -15.10 4.58
N PRO A 42 -2.19 -15.51 3.33
CA PRO A 42 -2.30 -14.61 2.16
C PRO A 42 -3.73 -14.17 1.84
N SER A 43 -4.75 -14.90 2.28
CA SER A 43 -6.14 -14.63 1.89
C SER A 43 -6.64 -13.25 2.29
N ILE A 44 -6.26 -12.76 3.47
CA ILE A 44 -6.68 -11.43 3.92
C ILE A 44 -6.07 -10.31 3.04
N PHE A 45 -4.86 -10.52 2.51
CA PHE A 45 -4.21 -9.58 1.58
C PHE A 45 -4.96 -9.52 0.24
N VAL A 46 -5.45 -10.64 -0.26
CA VAL A 46 -6.30 -10.68 -1.46
C VAL A 46 -7.61 -9.93 -1.20
N LEU A 47 -8.28 -10.22 -0.09
CA LEU A 47 -9.55 -9.58 0.26
C LEU A 47 -9.38 -8.07 0.45
N THR A 48 -8.46 -7.64 1.29
CA THR A 48 -8.30 -6.22 1.59
C THR A 48 -7.66 -5.47 0.42
N ASN A 49 -6.52 -5.93 -0.10
CA ASN A 49 -5.75 -5.13 -1.04
C ASN A 49 -6.31 -5.19 -2.47
N ILE A 50 -6.94 -6.29 -2.88
CA ILE A 50 -7.48 -6.46 -4.23
C ILE A 50 -8.99 -6.18 -4.24
N VAL A 51 -9.77 -6.96 -3.48
CA VAL A 51 -11.23 -6.81 -3.47
C VAL A 51 -11.63 -5.47 -2.86
N GLY A 52 -11.01 -5.06 -1.75
CA GLY A 52 -11.26 -3.76 -1.13
C GLY A 52 -10.93 -2.59 -2.06
N THR A 53 -9.79 -2.64 -2.77
CA THR A 53 -9.45 -1.60 -3.76
C THR A 53 -10.45 -1.59 -4.93
N HIS A 54 -10.90 -2.76 -5.40
CA HIS A 54 -11.94 -2.86 -6.42
C HIS A 54 -13.27 -2.22 -5.96
N ASN A 55 -13.71 -2.50 -4.73
CA ASN A 55 -14.92 -1.92 -4.17
C ASN A 55 -14.84 -0.39 -4.13
N LEU A 56 -13.72 0.16 -3.65
CA LEU A 56 -13.50 1.61 -3.62
C LEU A 56 -13.48 2.24 -5.02
N LEU A 57 -12.83 1.59 -5.99
CA LEU A 57 -12.79 2.07 -7.38
C LEU A 57 -14.17 2.09 -8.01
N GLU A 58 -14.95 1.03 -7.82
CA GLU A 58 -16.31 0.92 -8.37
C GLU A 58 -17.26 1.93 -7.72
N ALA A 59 -17.22 2.06 -6.40
CA ALA A 59 -17.98 3.06 -5.68
C ALA A 59 -17.60 4.49 -6.09
N ALA A 60 -16.30 4.78 -6.25
CA ALA A 60 -15.81 6.06 -6.71
C ALA A 60 -16.29 6.38 -8.13
N ARG A 61 -16.24 5.41 -9.04
CA ARG A 61 -16.71 5.56 -10.43
C ARG A 61 -18.20 5.85 -10.50
N LEU A 62 -19.01 5.05 -9.78
CA LEU A 62 -20.48 5.15 -9.79
C LEU A 62 -20.99 6.44 -9.14
N ASN A 63 -20.25 7.01 -8.19
CA ASN A 63 -20.61 8.24 -7.49
C ASN A 63 -19.91 9.50 -8.03
N GLY A 64 -19.20 9.41 -9.17
CA GLY A 64 -18.63 10.55 -9.85
C GLY A 64 -17.48 11.22 -9.12
N VAL A 65 -16.67 10.46 -8.39
CA VAL A 65 -15.44 10.94 -7.73
C VAL A 65 -14.51 11.56 -8.77
N LYS A 66 -14.04 12.79 -8.51
CA LYS A 66 -13.23 13.55 -9.45
C LYS A 66 -11.81 12.99 -9.61
N ARG A 67 -11.23 12.43 -8.55
CA ARG A 67 -9.89 11.81 -8.59
C ARG A 67 -9.77 10.74 -7.52
N PHE A 68 -9.16 9.63 -7.91
CA PHE A 68 -8.78 8.53 -7.02
C PHE A 68 -7.27 8.38 -6.97
N HIS A 69 -6.69 8.32 -5.77
CA HIS A 69 -5.27 8.08 -5.56
C HIS A 69 -5.06 6.78 -4.78
N GLN A 70 -4.25 5.87 -5.34
CA GLN A 70 -3.84 4.62 -4.69
C GLN A 70 -2.44 4.76 -4.13
N VAL A 71 -2.30 4.58 -2.83
CA VAL A 71 -0.97 4.47 -2.21
C VAL A 71 -0.50 3.03 -2.32
N SER A 72 0.54 2.81 -3.10
CA SER A 72 1.16 1.51 -3.35
C SER A 72 2.57 1.45 -2.72
N THR A 73 3.44 0.60 -3.26
CA THR A 73 4.77 0.32 -2.72
C THR A 73 5.74 0.02 -3.86
N ASP A 74 7.01 0.30 -3.67
CA ASP A 74 8.11 -0.11 -4.56
C ASP A 74 8.28 -1.63 -4.62
N GLU A 75 7.82 -2.37 -3.62
CA GLU A 75 7.88 -3.83 -3.60
C GLU A 75 7.15 -4.51 -4.77
N VAL A 76 6.25 -3.79 -5.47
CA VAL A 76 5.62 -4.28 -6.70
C VAL A 76 6.62 -4.53 -7.83
N TYR A 77 7.78 -3.88 -7.78
CA TYR A 77 8.84 -4.05 -8.77
C TYR A 77 9.75 -5.26 -8.52
N GLY A 78 9.68 -5.85 -7.32
CA GLY A 78 10.51 -6.99 -6.93
C GLY A 78 11.87 -6.59 -6.36
N ASP A 79 12.94 -7.20 -6.84
CA ASP A 79 14.31 -7.05 -6.32
C ASP A 79 15.28 -6.69 -7.45
N LEU A 80 16.16 -5.73 -7.18
CA LEU A 80 17.24 -5.33 -8.09
C LEU A 80 18.54 -6.17 -7.90
N GLY A 81 18.60 -6.99 -6.84
CA GLY A 81 19.82 -7.68 -6.44
C GLY A 81 20.81 -6.77 -5.68
N THR A 82 21.70 -7.39 -4.89
CA THR A 82 22.61 -6.67 -3.98
C THR A 82 23.71 -5.88 -4.68
N ASP A 83 24.07 -6.29 -5.88
CA ASP A 83 25.18 -5.68 -6.65
C ASP A 83 24.70 -4.73 -7.75
N SER A 84 23.40 -4.49 -7.84
CA SER A 84 22.82 -3.61 -8.86
C SER A 84 23.01 -2.15 -8.48
N THR A 85 23.36 -1.34 -9.47
CA THR A 85 23.33 0.13 -9.41
C THR A 85 22.05 0.71 -10.03
N ASP A 86 21.14 -0.16 -10.47
CA ASP A 86 19.88 0.25 -11.07
C ASP A 86 18.93 0.85 -10.03
N LEU A 87 17.98 1.62 -10.51
CA LEU A 87 16.93 2.22 -9.71
C LEU A 87 15.56 1.82 -10.26
N PHE A 88 14.59 1.65 -9.39
CA PHE A 88 13.20 1.55 -9.81
C PHE A 88 12.74 2.87 -10.44
N ARG A 89 11.99 2.74 -11.53
CA ARG A 89 11.38 3.86 -12.27
C ARG A 89 9.93 3.54 -12.54
N GLU A 90 9.17 4.51 -13.01
CA GLU A 90 7.75 4.36 -13.30
C GLU A 90 7.47 3.31 -14.41
N ASP A 91 8.41 3.10 -15.30
CA ASP A 91 8.37 2.12 -16.41
C ASP A 91 9.02 0.77 -16.07
N THR A 92 9.57 0.60 -14.87
CA THR A 92 10.12 -0.68 -14.41
C THR A 92 9.01 -1.74 -14.44
N PRO A 93 9.26 -2.93 -15.02
CA PRO A 93 8.29 -4.01 -15.04
C PRO A 93 7.86 -4.45 -13.63
N ILE A 94 6.57 -4.72 -13.46
CA ILE A 94 6.02 -5.25 -12.21
C ILE A 94 6.43 -6.71 -12.08
N ALA A 95 7.15 -7.06 -11.00
CA ALA A 95 7.68 -8.39 -10.75
C ALA A 95 7.69 -8.73 -9.23
N PRO A 96 6.52 -8.78 -8.56
CA PRO A 96 6.44 -8.94 -7.11
C PRO A 96 6.91 -10.31 -6.63
N ASN A 97 7.64 -10.36 -5.52
CA ASN A 97 8.29 -11.56 -4.99
C ASN A 97 7.56 -12.20 -3.78
N CYS A 98 6.49 -11.58 -3.27
CA CYS A 98 5.75 -12.12 -2.12
C CYS A 98 4.23 -11.84 -2.27
N PRO A 99 3.36 -12.55 -1.51
CA PRO A 99 1.92 -12.37 -1.60
C PRO A 99 1.44 -10.93 -1.32
N TYR A 100 2.07 -10.22 -0.37
CA TYR A 100 1.80 -8.80 -0.13
C TYR A 100 2.08 -7.98 -1.39
N ALA A 101 3.29 -8.06 -1.92
CA ALA A 101 3.69 -7.31 -3.11
C ALA A 101 2.81 -7.65 -4.33
N ALA A 102 2.45 -8.94 -4.50
CA ALA A 102 1.54 -9.38 -5.56
C ALA A 102 0.13 -8.79 -5.39
N SER A 103 -0.38 -8.71 -4.16
CA SER A 103 -1.69 -8.10 -3.90
C SER A 103 -1.70 -6.59 -4.18
N LYS A 104 -0.62 -5.88 -3.84
CA LYS A 104 -0.47 -4.45 -4.16
C LYS A 104 -0.30 -4.22 -5.66
N ALA A 105 0.48 -5.05 -6.35
CA ALA A 105 0.62 -5.00 -7.80
C ALA A 105 -0.72 -5.25 -8.52
N SER A 106 -1.52 -6.18 -8.03
CA SER A 106 -2.87 -6.44 -8.54
C SER A 106 -3.79 -5.23 -8.37
N ALA A 107 -3.73 -4.57 -7.21
CA ALA A 107 -4.46 -3.32 -6.98
C ALA A 107 -4.02 -2.21 -7.96
N ASP A 108 -2.72 -2.04 -8.20
CA ASP A 108 -2.17 -1.08 -9.17
C ASP A 108 -2.69 -1.34 -10.58
N LEU A 109 -2.75 -2.62 -10.99
CA LEU A 109 -3.27 -3.02 -12.29
C LEU A 109 -4.78 -2.75 -12.42
N LEU A 110 -5.55 -2.97 -11.34
CA LEU A 110 -6.97 -2.57 -11.29
C LEU A 110 -7.11 -1.06 -11.46
N VAL A 111 -6.37 -0.25 -10.72
CA VAL A 111 -6.39 1.21 -10.85
C VAL A 111 -6.10 1.64 -12.28
N LYS A 112 -5.05 1.08 -12.90
CA LYS A 112 -4.71 1.34 -14.31
C LYS A 112 -5.87 0.96 -15.24
N SER A 113 -6.51 -0.18 -15.04
CA SER A 113 -7.61 -0.64 -15.88
C SER A 113 -8.83 0.30 -15.84
N TYR A 114 -9.08 0.94 -14.68
CA TYR A 114 -10.16 1.93 -14.55
C TYR A 114 -9.87 3.22 -15.32
N PHE A 115 -8.60 3.62 -15.41
CA PHE A 115 -8.22 4.70 -16.33
C PHE A 115 -8.45 4.33 -17.79
N GLU A 116 -7.92 3.19 -18.22
CA GLU A 116 -7.98 2.76 -19.63
C GLU A 116 -9.42 2.50 -20.10
N THR A 117 -10.24 1.87 -19.23
CA THR A 117 -11.59 1.45 -19.60
C THR A 117 -12.63 2.55 -19.41
N TYR A 118 -12.57 3.26 -18.29
CA TYR A 118 -13.61 4.21 -17.89
C TYR A 118 -13.16 5.66 -17.93
N GLN A 119 -11.91 5.93 -18.32
CA GLN A 119 -11.30 7.29 -18.34
C GLN A 119 -11.37 7.98 -16.97
N MET A 120 -11.34 7.19 -15.91
CA MET A 120 -11.38 7.67 -14.54
C MET A 120 -10.04 8.34 -14.19
N HIS A 121 -10.06 9.53 -13.59
CA HIS A 121 -8.85 10.19 -13.13
C HIS A 121 -8.25 9.48 -11.91
N VAL A 122 -7.24 8.65 -12.16
CA VAL A 122 -6.56 7.86 -11.13
C VAL A 122 -5.06 8.16 -11.11
N THR A 123 -4.44 7.95 -9.97
CA THR A 123 -2.97 8.01 -9.80
C THR A 123 -2.51 6.93 -8.81
N ASN A 124 -1.31 6.38 -9.03
CA ASN A 124 -0.64 5.48 -8.09
C ASN A 124 0.66 6.14 -7.61
N SER A 125 0.93 6.11 -6.30
CA SER A 125 2.27 6.33 -5.75
C SER A 125 2.88 5.00 -5.33
N ARG A 126 4.16 4.75 -5.68
CA ARG A 126 4.93 3.57 -5.31
C ARG A 126 6.11 4.02 -4.48
N CYS A 127 5.85 4.26 -3.21
CA CYS A 127 6.85 4.77 -2.29
C CYS A 127 7.79 3.66 -1.79
N SER A 128 9.02 4.03 -1.49
CA SER A 128 9.96 3.23 -0.70
C SER A 128 9.55 3.17 0.79
N ASN A 129 10.38 2.61 1.66
CA ASN A 129 10.08 2.47 3.07
C ASN A 129 9.91 3.85 3.74
N ASN A 130 8.70 4.15 4.17
CA ASN A 130 8.43 5.38 4.90
C ASN A 130 8.91 5.31 6.34
N TYR A 131 9.39 6.43 6.87
CA TYR A 131 9.70 6.60 8.29
C TYR A 131 9.28 7.98 8.78
N GLY A 132 9.08 8.12 10.09
CA GLY A 132 8.76 9.42 10.69
C GLY A 132 7.79 9.34 11.88
N PRO A 133 7.26 10.49 12.30
CA PRO A 133 6.32 10.58 13.40
C PRO A 133 5.10 9.68 13.21
N TYR A 134 4.63 9.08 14.31
CA TYR A 134 3.47 8.19 14.37
C TYR A 134 3.61 6.87 13.60
N GLN A 135 4.82 6.49 13.14
CA GLN A 135 5.03 5.20 12.53
C GLN A 135 4.64 4.06 13.48
N PHE A 136 3.92 3.06 12.95
CA PHE A 136 3.43 1.95 13.74
C PHE A 136 4.59 1.15 14.38
N PRO A 137 4.51 0.79 15.67
CA PRO A 137 5.64 0.25 16.44
C PRO A 137 6.16 -1.12 16.01
N GLU A 138 5.47 -1.84 15.12
CA GLU A 138 5.95 -3.13 14.57
C GLU A 138 6.95 -2.97 13.43
N LYS A 139 7.05 -1.77 12.85
CA LYS A 139 7.95 -1.50 11.73
C LYS A 139 9.39 -1.30 12.22
N LEU A 140 10.37 -1.56 11.35
CA LEU A 140 11.78 -1.73 11.69
C LEU A 140 12.33 -0.62 12.61
N ILE A 141 12.22 0.65 12.20
CA ILE A 141 12.82 1.76 12.95
C ILE A 141 12.23 1.90 14.37
N PRO A 142 10.91 2.06 14.56
CA PRO A 142 10.35 2.19 15.91
C PRO A 142 10.47 0.88 16.71
N TYR A 143 10.42 -0.28 16.06
CA TYR A 143 10.57 -1.57 16.73
C TYR A 143 11.98 -1.74 17.28
N PHE A 144 13.01 -1.47 16.50
CA PHE A 144 14.41 -1.56 16.94
C PHE A 144 14.71 -0.53 18.03
N PHE A 145 14.23 0.71 17.86
CA PHE A 145 14.39 1.74 18.88
C PHE A 145 13.80 1.28 20.22
N ARG A 146 12.60 0.70 20.22
CA ARG A 146 11.98 0.17 21.44
C ARG A 146 12.80 -0.95 22.05
N LEU A 147 13.23 -1.95 21.28
CA LEU A 147 14.02 -3.06 21.80
C LEU A 147 15.34 -2.60 22.42
N ILE A 148 16.05 -1.68 21.74
CA ILE A 148 17.31 -1.13 22.22
C ILE A 148 17.09 -0.34 23.52
N SER A 149 16.05 0.48 23.60
CA SER A 149 15.73 1.24 24.82
C SER A 149 15.35 0.35 26.02
N GLU A 150 14.85 -0.86 25.74
CA GLU A 150 14.54 -1.88 26.76
C GLU A 150 15.75 -2.80 27.05
N GLY A 151 16.92 -2.56 26.46
CA GLY A 151 18.12 -3.41 26.59
C GLY A 151 17.95 -4.81 25.98
N LYS A 152 17.03 -4.97 25.02
CA LYS A 152 16.74 -6.23 24.35
C LYS A 152 17.51 -6.35 23.03
N PRO A 153 17.86 -7.58 22.59
CA PRO A 153 18.47 -7.78 21.29
C PRO A 153 17.49 -7.45 20.15
N VAL A 154 18.01 -6.92 19.06
CA VAL A 154 17.25 -6.69 17.82
C VAL A 154 17.36 -7.91 16.90
N PRO A 155 16.25 -8.34 16.25
CA PRO A 155 16.30 -9.43 15.28
C PRO A 155 16.99 -8.95 13.99
N VAL A 156 17.88 -9.78 13.44
CA VAL A 156 18.48 -9.56 12.13
C VAL A 156 17.96 -10.64 11.18
N TYR A 157 17.34 -10.22 10.07
CA TYR A 157 16.87 -11.17 9.07
C TYR A 157 18.00 -11.58 8.12
N GLY A 158 18.12 -12.90 7.87
CA GLY A 158 19.14 -13.44 6.99
C GLY A 158 20.56 -13.10 7.49
N ASP A 159 21.39 -12.58 6.61
CA ASP A 159 22.75 -12.13 6.87
C ASP A 159 22.84 -10.64 7.26
N GLY A 160 21.73 -9.93 7.28
CA GLY A 160 21.67 -8.51 7.61
C GLY A 160 22.14 -7.56 6.50
N LEU A 161 22.38 -8.06 5.30
CA LEU A 161 22.83 -7.27 4.15
C LEU A 161 21.70 -6.67 3.32
N ASN A 162 20.47 -6.68 3.84
CA ASN A 162 19.32 -6.10 3.15
C ASN A 162 19.48 -4.59 2.94
N VAL A 163 19.42 -4.16 1.69
CA VAL A 163 19.43 -2.74 1.31
C VAL A 163 18.00 -2.24 1.19
N ARG A 164 17.72 -1.06 1.74
CA ARG A 164 16.42 -0.39 1.64
C ARG A 164 16.63 1.10 1.41
N ASP A 165 15.77 1.69 0.60
CA ASP A 165 15.61 3.12 0.50
C ASP A 165 14.61 3.61 1.56
N TRP A 166 14.82 4.83 2.08
CA TRP A 166 14.03 5.40 3.17
C TRP A 166 13.51 6.77 2.80
N LEU A 167 12.19 6.91 2.83
CA LEU A 167 11.47 8.14 2.52
C LEU A 167 10.87 8.75 3.78
N TYR A 168 11.23 10.00 4.08
CA TYR A 168 10.61 10.71 5.21
C TYR A 168 9.12 10.96 4.91
N VAL A 169 8.24 10.57 5.85
CA VAL A 169 6.79 10.54 5.61
C VAL A 169 6.22 11.91 5.23
N VAL A 170 6.77 13.02 5.76
CA VAL A 170 6.30 14.36 5.41
C VAL A 170 6.63 14.71 3.96
N ASP A 171 7.76 14.23 3.43
CA ASP A 171 8.12 14.42 2.01
C ASP A 171 7.25 13.57 1.09
N HIS A 172 6.88 12.36 1.53
CA HIS A 172 5.90 11.54 0.81
C HIS A 172 4.52 12.20 0.73
N CYS A 173 4.11 12.92 1.77
CA CYS A 173 2.79 13.58 1.82
C CYS A 173 2.72 14.91 1.06
N ARG A 174 3.84 15.44 0.55
CA ARG A 174 3.90 16.69 -0.24
C ARG A 174 3.73 16.44 -1.73
#